data_a43d158452f3fe85ccc095a72874d940
#
_entry.id   a43d158452f3fe85ccc095a72874d940
#
_cell.length_a   1.000
_cell.length_b   1.000
_cell.length_c   1.000
_cell.angle_alpha   90.00
_cell.angle_beta   90.00
_cell.angle_gamma   90.00
#
_symmetry.space_group_name_H-M   'P 1'
#
loop_
_entity.id
_entity.type
_entity.pdbx_description
1 polymer ?
#
loop_
_entity_poly.entity_id
_entity_poly.type
_entity_poly.pdbx_seq_one_letter_code
_entity_poly.pdbx_strand_id
1 'polypeptide(L)'
;MKKITLITALAVLIACNSKPQFDASGNFTADEVIVSAQQTGQLIAYEVEEGKTLTEGQKVGQINVEVLKLQKEQVEATISSLKEKTLNPADQVALIRSQYEVQKAQLEQQERELTRVRQLVAGGAATQKQLDDLTALVDQLHKQLAVTQNQLKVSLTNINTQNRNVLSQEAPLQKNAQAVQEQINQGEIINPIAGTVLVNYALKGEMQTFGKPLYKIANTDVLTLKAYITGDQLTQIKLGQQVTIRTDAGKGKYRTYQGEITHISNKAEFTPKTIQTKSERANLVYAIKVKVKNDGYLKIGMYGEVVFKSKLKNEK
;
A
#
# COMPACT_ATOMS: atom_id res chain seq x y z
N MET A 1 84.88 18.49 -21.78
CA MET A 1 83.84 17.48 -22.03
C MET A 1 83.09 17.02 -20.75
N LYS A 2 83.64 17.17 -19.52
CA LYS A 2 82.95 16.75 -18.27
C LYS A 2 81.85 17.72 -17.75
N LYS A 3 81.71 18.94 -18.26
CA LYS A 3 80.69 19.90 -17.80
C LYS A 3 79.40 19.87 -18.61
N ILE A 4 79.37 19.25 -19.80
CA ILE A 4 78.18 19.14 -20.64
C ILE A 4 77.33 17.92 -20.22
N THR A 5 77.96 16.84 -19.72
CA THR A 5 77.30 15.64 -19.25
C THR A 5 76.52 15.86 -17.93
N LEU A 6 76.82 16.87 -17.14
CA LEU A 6 76.16 17.17 -15.86
C LEU A 6 74.82 17.95 -16.07
N ILE A 7 74.73 18.74 -17.15
CA ILE A 7 73.52 19.52 -17.47
C ILE A 7 72.41 18.65 -18.07
N THR A 8 72.78 17.59 -18.82
CA THR A 8 71.84 16.63 -19.42
C THR A 8 71.24 15.71 -18.35
N ALA A 9 71.94 15.38 -17.26
CA ALA A 9 71.43 14.58 -16.18
C ALA A 9 70.43 15.33 -15.28
N LEU A 10 70.48 16.65 -15.20
CA LEU A 10 69.57 17.48 -14.39
C LEU A 10 68.23 17.76 -15.11
N ALA A 11 68.18 17.67 -16.43
CA ALA A 11 66.95 17.89 -17.22
C ALA A 11 65.98 16.70 -17.15
N VAL A 12 66.40 15.48 -16.74
CA VAL A 12 65.54 14.29 -16.67
C VAL A 12 64.76 14.17 -15.35
N LEU A 13 65.08 14.98 -14.32
CA LEU A 13 64.42 14.93 -13.01
C LEU A 13 63.14 15.82 -12.87
N ILE A 14 62.75 16.54 -13.94
CA ILE A 14 61.56 17.44 -13.88
C ILE A 14 60.29 16.77 -14.42
N ALA A 15 60.33 15.52 -14.89
CA ALA A 15 59.26 14.90 -15.65
C ALA A 15 58.27 14.03 -14.84
N CYS A 16 58.16 14.17 -13.51
CA CYS A 16 57.20 13.34 -12.74
C CYS A 16 56.47 14.12 -11.66
N ASN A 17 55.69 15.16 -12.03
CA ASN A 17 54.71 15.69 -11.14
C ASN A 17 53.43 16.08 -11.90
N SER A 18 52.86 15.13 -12.66
CA SER A 18 51.54 15.29 -13.22
C SER A 18 50.48 15.24 -12.08
N LYS A 19 49.96 16.40 -11.72
CA LYS A 19 48.79 16.50 -10.82
C LYS A 19 47.68 15.64 -11.43
N PRO A 20 46.91 14.89 -10.60
CA PRO A 20 45.80 14.15 -11.11
C PRO A 20 44.86 15.06 -11.91
N GLN A 21 44.47 14.62 -13.11
CA GLN A 21 43.61 15.37 -14.04
C GLN A 21 42.13 15.48 -13.59
N PHE A 22 41.78 14.99 -12.42
CA PHE A 22 40.42 15.00 -11.86
C PHE A 22 40.41 15.58 -10.45
N ASP A 23 39.25 16.08 -10.03
CA ASP A 23 39.07 16.75 -8.72
C ASP A 23 38.48 15.79 -7.67
N ALA A 24 37.64 14.84 -8.08
CA ALA A 24 37.05 13.83 -7.23
C ALA A 24 36.91 12.50 -7.97
N SER A 25 36.81 11.40 -7.24
CA SER A 25 36.59 10.08 -7.84
C SER A 25 35.71 9.23 -6.94
N GLY A 26 35.07 8.23 -7.55
CA GLY A 26 34.21 7.32 -6.85
C GLY A 26 33.54 6.29 -7.75
N ASN A 27 32.49 5.67 -7.27
CA ASN A 27 31.78 4.64 -8.01
C ASN A 27 30.33 5.02 -8.27
N PHE A 28 29.81 4.57 -9.42
CA PHE A 28 28.40 4.72 -9.75
C PHE A 28 27.55 3.78 -8.88
N THR A 29 26.47 4.31 -8.36
CA THR A 29 25.47 3.60 -7.57
C THR A 29 24.08 3.90 -8.13
N ALA A 30 23.10 3.07 -7.81
CA ALA A 30 21.68 3.35 -8.01
C ALA A 30 20.92 3.12 -6.72
N ASP A 31 19.73 3.70 -6.63
CA ASP A 31 18.82 3.38 -5.55
C ASP A 31 18.17 2.01 -5.87
N GLU A 32 18.52 1.01 -5.06
CA GLU A 32 18.07 -0.37 -5.24
C GLU A 32 16.86 -0.66 -4.37
N VAL A 33 15.83 -1.28 -4.94
CA VAL A 33 14.66 -1.77 -4.23
C VAL A 33 14.65 -3.30 -4.25
N ILE A 34 14.52 -3.91 -3.08
CA ILE A 34 14.32 -5.34 -2.95
C ILE A 34 12.82 -5.59 -2.86
N VAL A 35 12.28 -6.29 -3.87
CA VAL A 35 10.89 -6.72 -3.88
C VAL A 35 10.82 -8.08 -3.18
N SER A 36 9.97 -8.16 -2.16
CA SER A 36 9.81 -9.35 -1.32
C SER A 36 8.39 -9.89 -1.39
N ALA A 37 8.22 -11.18 -1.12
CA ALA A 37 6.92 -11.84 -1.06
C ALA A 37 6.07 -11.24 0.06
N GLN A 38 4.82 -10.89 -0.26
CA GLN A 38 3.84 -10.36 0.71
C GLN A 38 2.86 -11.45 1.18
N GLN A 39 2.99 -12.68 0.65
CA GLN A 39 2.21 -13.84 1.06
C GLN A 39 3.09 -15.09 1.10
N THR A 40 2.66 -16.06 1.91
CA THR A 40 3.27 -17.40 1.96
C THR A 40 2.54 -18.32 1.01
N GLY A 41 3.27 -19.04 0.17
CA GLY A 41 2.73 -20.00 -0.77
C GLY A 41 3.69 -20.34 -1.90
N GLN A 42 3.29 -21.23 -2.79
CA GLN A 42 4.07 -21.62 -3.96
C GLN A 42 3.98 -20.52 -5.04
N LEU A 43 5.09 -20.20 -5.67
CA LEU A 43 5.19 -19.25 -6.78
C LEU A 43 4.71 -19.92 -8.08
N ILE A 44 3.43 -19.73 -8.43
CA ILE A 44 2.77 -20.42 -9.56
C ILE A 44 3.02 -19.74 -10.91
N ALA A 45 3.26 -18.42 -10.90
CA ALA A 45 3.68 -17.65 -12.07
C ALA A 45 4.80 -16.69 -11.67
N TYR A 46 5.83 -16.55 -12.51
CA TYR A 46 6.95 -15.65 -12.27
C TYR A 46 7.72 -15.38 -13.55
N GLU A 47 7.82 -14.11 -13.94
CA GLU A 47 8.35 -13.66 -15.24
C GLU A 47 9.51 -12.67 -15.07
N VAL A 48 10.25 -12.79 -13.96
CA VAL A 48 11.37 -11.91 -13.65
C VAL A 48 12.67 -12.57 -14.08
N GLU A 49 13.46 -11.85 -14.91
CA GLU A 49 14.76 -12.27 -15.39
C GLU A 49 15.78 -11.14 -15.15
N GLU A 50 17.02 -11.49 -14.80
CA GLU A 50 18.10 -10.52 -14.64
C GLU A 50 18.38 -9.78 -15.95
N GLY A 51 18.56 -8.46 -15.86
CA GLY A 51 18.76 -7.58 -17.00
C GLY A 51 17.47 -7.13 -17.71
N LYS A 52 16.31 -7.72 -17.40
CA LYS A 52 15.02 -7.32 -17.97
C LYS A 52 14.57 -5.98 -17.37
N THR A 53 14.03 -5.10 -18.21
CA THR A 53 13.41 -3.85 -17.76
C THR A 53 11.94 -4.09 -17.46
N LEU A 54 11.48 -3.62 -16.30
CA LEU A 54 10.11 -3.70 -15.85
C LEU A 54 9.53 -2.30 -15.65
N THR A 55 8.23 -2.13 -15.90
CA THR A 55 7.51 -0.88 -15.64
C THR A 55 6.90 -0.89 -14.24
N GLU A 56 6.67 0.30 -13.69
CA GLU A 56 5.95 0.45 -12.43
C GLU A 56 4.51 -0.07 -12.57
N GLY A 57 4.02 -0.78 -11.57
CA GLY A 57 2.68 -1.39 -11.56
C GLY A 57 2.57 -2.68 -12.39
N GLN A 58 3.62 -3.14 -13.05
CA GLN A 58 3.62 -4.37 -13.84
C GLN A 58 3.47 -5.60 -12.91
N LYS A 59 2.49 -6.46 -13.19
CA LYS A 59 2.38 -7.76 -12.56
C LYS A 59 3.45 -8.70 -13.12
N VAL A 60 4.32 -9.20 -12.25
CA VAL A 60 5.48 -10.03 -12.64
C VAL A 60 5.42 -11.44 -12.08
N GLY A 61 4.43 -11.74 -11.24
CA GLY A 61 4.27 -13.06 -10.69
C GLY A 61 3.00 -13.24 -9.86
N GLN A 62 2.78 -14.48 -9.41
CA GLN A 62 1.64 -14.87 -8.60
C GLN A 62 2.03 -15.97 -7.61
N ILE A 63 1.78 -15.75 -6.35
CA ILE A 63 1.82 -16.76 -5.29
C ILE A 63 0.46 -17.46 -5.23
N ASN A 64 0.46 -18.76 -4.98
CA ASN A 64 -0.77 -19.54 -4.81
C ASN A 64 -1.53 -19.07 -3.55
N VAL A 65 -2.76 -18.60 -3.75
CA VAL A 65 -3.65 -18.08 -2.70
C VAL A 65 -4.98 -18.84 -2.67
N GLU A 66 -5.02 -20.06 -3.20
CA GLU A 66 -6.25 -20.84 -3.35
C GLU A 66 -6.96 -21.10 -2.00
N VAL A 67 -6.19 -21.38 -0.95
CA VAL A 67 -6.74 -21.55 0.41
C VAL A 67 -7.41 -20.26 0.90
N LEU A 68 -6.84 -19.10 0.62
CA LEU A 68 -7.43 -17.81 0.99
C LEU A 68 -8.73 -17.52 0.22
N LYS A 69 -8.82 -17.93 -1.05
CA LYS A 69 -10.05 -17.80 -1.83
C LYS A 69 -11.17 -18.63 -1.23
N LEU A 70 -10.89 -19.90 -0.89
CA LEU A 70 -11.86 -20.77 -0.23
C LEU A 70 -12.29 -20.21 1.14
N GLN A 71 -11.36 -19.64 1.89
CA GLN A 71 -11.68 -18.99 3.16
C GLN A 71 -12.59 -17.76 2.97
N LYS A 72 -12.36 -16.94 1.95
CA LYS A 72 -13.24 -15.82 1.60
C LYS A 72 -14.64 -16.32 1.24
N GLU A 73 -14.74 -17.34 0.38
CA GLU A 73 -16.00 -17.94 -0.02
C GLU A 73 -16.78 -18.50 1.19
N GLN A 74 -16.09 -19.12 2.15
CA GLN A 74 -16.70 -19.58 3.39
C GLN A 74 -17.30 -18.43 4.20
N VAL A 75 -16.60 -17.29 4.31
CA VAL A 75 -17.11 -16.11 5.01
C VAL A 75 -18.33 -15.54 4.26
N GLU A 76 -18.27 -15.43 2.94
CA GLU A 76 -19.38 -14.95 2.10
C GLU A 76 -20.61 -15.86 2.20
N ALA A 77 -20.43 -17.16 2.21
CA ALA A 77 -21.51 -18.13 2.45
C ALA A 77 -22.13 -17.96 3.84
N THR A 78 -21.32 -17.67 4.86
CA THR A 78 -21.81 -17.37 6.21
C THR A 78 -22.67 -16.11 6.22
N ILE A 79 -22.25 -15.03 5.51
CA ILE A 79 -23.02 -13.79 5.37
C ILE A 79 -24.36 -14.07 4.68
N SER A 80 -24.38 -14.87 3.62
CA SER A 80 -25.62 -15.25 2.92
C SER A 80 -26.57 -15.99 3.85
N SER A 81 -26.07 -16.97 4.61
CA SER A 81 -26.84 -17.72 5.59
C SER A 81 -27.46 -16.84 6.70
N LEU A 82 -26.81 -15.73 7.08
CA LEU A 82 -27.41 -14.79 8.05
C LEU A 82 -28.68 -14.15 7.50
N LYS A 83 -28.71 -13.79 6.22
CA LYS A 83 -29.89 -13.19 5.58
C LYS A 83 -31.06 -14.17 5.53
N GLU A 84 -30.79 -15.44 5.29
CA GLU A 84 -31.81 -16.49 5.29
C GLU A 84 -32.39 -16.77 6.69
N LYS A 85 -31.63 -16.48 7.77
CA LYS A 85 -32.06 -16.61 9.16
C LYS A 85 -32.98 -15.49 9.63
N THR A 86 -33.13 -14.42 8.86
CA THR A 86 -34.06 -13.33 9.24
C THR A 86 -35.51 -13.77 9.05
N LEU A 87 -36.33 -13.45 10.02
CA LEU A 87 -37.76 -13.74 10.00
C LEU A 87 -38.51 -12.66 9.24
N ASN A 88 -39.50 -13.05 8.42
CA ASN A 88 -40.44 -12.10 7.85
C ASN A 88 -41.45 -11.66 8.95
N PRO A 89 -41.46 -10.38 9.35
CA PRO A 89 -42.37 -9.92 10.40
C PRO A 89 -43.85 -10.13 10.04
N ALA A 90 -44.22 -9.98 8.76
CA ALA A 90 -45.61 -10.11 8.35
C ALA A 90 -46.13 -11.51 8.56
N ASP A 91 -45.35 -12.57 8.20
CA ASP A 91 -45.76 -13.95 8.33
C ASP A 91 -45.83 -14.38 9.80
N GLN A 92 -44.88 -13.90 10.61
CA GLN A 92 -44.84 -14.25 12.06
C GLN A 92 -45.98 -13.68 12.88
N VAL A 93 -46.56 -12.56 12.46
CA VAL A 93 -47.69 -11.94 13.19
C VAL A 93 -49.05 -12.07 12.49
N ALA A 94 -49.07 -12.82 11.38
CA ALA A 94 -50.32 -12.97 10.58
C ALA A 94 -51.51 -13.43 11.40
N LEU A 95 -51.31 -14.43 12.28
CA LEU A 95 -52.38 -14.95 13.13
C LEU A 95 -52.89 -13.91 14.12
N ILE A 96 -51.98 -13.18 14.80
CA ILE A 96 -52.35 -12.14 15.79
C ILE A 96 -53.05 -10.99 15.09
N ARG A 97 -52.62 -10.63 13.89
CA ARG A 97 -53.23 -9.60 13.04
C ARG A 97 -54.66 -9.98 12.65
N SER A 98 -54.87 -11.25 12.21
CA SER A 98 -56.21 -11.74 11.88
C SER A 98 -57.13 -11.74 13.09
N GLN A 99 -56.62 -12.13 14.25
CA GLN A 99 -57.39 -12.09 15.50
C GLN A 99 -57.77 -10.64 15.89
N TYR A 100 -56.84 -9.68 15.74
CA TYR A 100 -57.10 -8.24 15.97
C TYR A 100 -58.20 -7.74 15.04
N GLU A 101 -58.19 -8.05 13.75
CA GLU A 101 -59.20 -7.60 12.80
C GLU A 101 -60.59 -8.17 13.10
N VAL A 102 -60.67 -9.46 13.51
CA VAL A 102 -61.93 -10.06 13.97
C VAL A 102 -62.50 -9.35 15.21
N GLN A 103 -61.64 -9.12 16.23
CA GLN A 103 -62.05 -8.40 17.43
C GLN A 103 -62.46 -6.96 17.16
N LYS A 104 -61.78 -6.30 16.22
CA LYS A 104 -62.13 -4.93 15.81
C LYS A 104 -63.49 -4.88 15.11
N ALA A 105 -63.76 -5.81 14.21
CA ALA A 105 -65.08 -5.89 13.55
C ALA A 105 -66.21 -6.19 14.56
N GLN A 106 -65.97 -7.05 15.55
CA GLN A 106 -66.93 -7.32 16.63
C GLN A 106 -67.19 -6.07 17.50
N LEU A 107 -66.13 -5.32 17.88
CA LEU A 107 -66.27 -4.08 18.60
C LEU A 107 -67.10 -3.04 17.83
N GLU A 108 -66.76 -2.83 16.56
CA GLU A 108 -67.50 -1.88 15.69
C GLU A 108 -68.98 -2.25 15.58
N GLN A 109 -69.29 -3.53 15.54
CA GLN A 109 -70.70 -3.99 15.56
C GLN A 109 -71.40 -3.62 16.87
N GLN A 110 -70.77 -3.86 18.04
CA GLN A 110 -71.37 -3.56 19.34
C GLN A 110 -71.47 -2.06 19.61
N GLU A 111 -70.54 -1.26 19.11
CA GLU A 111 -70.62 0.25 19.19
C GLU A 111 -71.79 0.79 18.40
N ARG A 112 -72.07 0.23 17.21
CA ARG A 112 -73.26 0.61 16.44
C ARG A 112 -74.54 0.22 17.21
N GLU A 113 -74.59 -0.96 17.83
CA GLU A 113 -75.71 -1.40 18.65
C GLU A 113 -75.87 -0.52 19.91
N LEU A 114 -74.82 -0.17 20.61
CA LEU A 114 -74.82 0.73 21.74
C LEU A 114 -75.40 2.11 21.37
N THR A 115 -75.02 2.62 20.18
CA THR A 115 -75.58 3.89 19.69
C THR A 115 -77.12 3.80 19.50
N ARG A 116 -77.57 2.68 18.91
CA ARG A 116 -78.98 2.40 18.67
C ARG A 116 -79.74 2.30 20.01
N VAL A 117 -79.25 1.48 20.92
CA VAL A 117 -79.89 1.29 22.24
C VAL A 117 -79.96 2.61 23.04
N ARG A 118 -78.95 3.44 23.02
CA ARG A 118 -78.91 4.73 23.64
C ARG A 118 -80.05 5.68 23.15
N GLN A 119 -80.30 5.65 21.81
CA GLN A 119 -81.41 6.42 21.24
C GLN A 119 -82.76 5.86 21.63
N LEU A 120 -82.95 4.53 21.76
CA LEU A 120 -84.20 3.89 22.21
C LEU A 120 -84.45 4.15 23.65
N VAL A 121 -83.46 4.16 24.51
CA VAL A 121 -83.65 4.55 25.95
C VAL A 121 -84.07 6.03 26.07
N ALA A 122 -83.43 6.94 25.30
CA ALA A 122 -83.83 8.36 25.29
C ALA A 122 -85.24 8.55 24.77
N GLY A 123 -85.74 7.67 23.89
CA GLY A 123 -87.12 7.64 23.41
C GLY A 123 -88.13 6.86 24.32
N GLY A 124 -87.69 6.29 25.44
CA GLY A 124 -88.46 5.45 26.32
C GLY A 124 -88.81 4.05 25.81
N ALA A 125 -88.13 3.58 24.74
CA ALA A 125 -88.40 2.29 24.06
C ALA A 125 -87.45 1.16 24.49
N ALA A 126 -86.46 1.41 25.38
CA ALA A 126 -85.55 0.42 25.97
C ALA A 126 -85.27 0.77 27.44
N THR A 127 -84.73 -0.20 28.21
CA THR A 127 -84.48 -0.02 29.65
C THR A 127 -83.03 0.48 29.90
N GLN A 128 -82.83 1.24 31.02
CA GLN A 128 -81.52 1.72 31.44
C GLN A 128 -80.53 0.52 31.64
N LYS A 129 -81.04 -0.61 32.19
CA LYS A 129 -80.25 -1.82 32.39
C LYS A 129 -79.66 -2.34 31.06
N GLN A 130 -80.48 -2.35 30.00
CA GLN A 130 -79.94 -2.80 28.66
C GLN A 130 -78.84 -1.89 28.18
N LEU A 131 -78.91 -0.57 28.40
CA LEU A 131 -77.86 0.38 28.04
C LEU A 131 -76.57 0.13 28.86
N ASP A 132 -76.74 -0.05 30.19
CA ASP A 132 -75.58 -0.29 31.07
C ASP A 132 -74.88 -1.62 30.75
N ASP A 133 -75.63 -2.70 30.51
CA ASP A 133 -75.08 -4.01 30.13
C ASP A 133 -74.32 -3.94 28.82
N LEU A 134 -74.84 -3.22 27.82
CA LEU A 134 -74.19 -3.06 26.53
C LEU A 134 -72.96 -2.16 26.59
N THR A 135 -73.05 -1.11 27.44
CA THR A 135 -71.90 -0.20 27.71
C THR A 135 -70.75 -1.00 28.33
N ALA A 136 -71.05 -1.84 29.32
CA ALA A 136 -70.03 -2.71 29.95
C ALA A 136 -69.42 -3.73 28.95
N LEU A 137 -70.21 -4.26 28.04
CA LEU A 137 -69.74 -5.18 26.98
C LEU A 137 -68.78 -4.45 26.01
N VAL A 138 -69.15 -3.26 25.53
CA VAL A 138 -68.30 -2.43 24.64
C VAL A 138 -66.99 -2.08 25.33
N ASP A 139 -67.04 -1.69 26.62
CA ASP A 139 -65.81 -1.39 27.39
C ASP A 139 -64.91 -2.62 27.56
N GLN A 140 -65.50 -3.81 27.77
CA GLN A 140 -64.78 -5.07 27.83
C GLN A 140 -64.08 -5.37 26.47
N LEU A 141 -64.77 -5.19 25.33
CA LEU A 141 -64.24 -5.43 24.02
C LEU A 141 -63.12 -4.45 23.67
N HIS A 142 -63.24 -3.20 24.06
CA HIS A 142 -62.14 -2.21 23.92
C HIS A 142 -60.87 -2.67 24.67
N LYS A 143 -61.01 -3.12 25.89
CA LYS A 143 -59.89 -3.63 26.71
C LYS A 143 -59.27 -4.86 26.08
N GLN A 144 -60.09 -5.81 25.54
CA GLN A 144 -59.62 -7.00 24.89
C GLN A 144 -58.86 -6.69 23.58
N LEU A 145 -59.38 -5.73 22.78
CA LEU A 145 -58.73 -5.26 21.56
C LEU A 145 -57.36 -4.62 21.88
N ALA A 146 -57.29 -3.79 22.93
CA ALA A 146 -56.06 -3.16 23.40
C ALA A 146 -55.01 -4.20 23.83
N VAL A 147 -55.40 -5.30 24.49
CA VAL A 147 -54.51 -6.42 24.82
C VAL A 147 -53.93 -7.06 23.57
N THR A 148 -54.78 -7.39 22.57
CA THR A 148 -54.34 -8.00 21.33
C THR A 148 -53.44 -7.05 20.52
N GLN A 149 -53.73 -5.74 20.49
CA GLN A 149 -52.88 -4.72 19.88
C GLN A 149 -51.51 -4.64 20.54
N ASN A 150 -51.44 -4.66 21.86
CA ASN A 150 -50.18 -4.69 22.59
C ASN A 150 -49.39 -6.00 22.30
N GLN A 151 -50.07 -7.13 22.22
CA GLN A 151 -49.46 -8.40 21.86
C GLN A 151 -48.83 -8.40 20.46
N LEU A 152 -49.54 -7.81 19.48
CA LEU A 152 -49.01 -7.58 18.13
C LEU A 152 -47.77 -6.68 18.15
N LYS A 153 -47.82 -5.56 18.90
CA LYS A 153 -46.69 -4.64 19.05
C LYS A 153 -45.46 -5.31 19.67
N VAL A 154 -45.64 -6.07 20.74
CA VAL A 154 -44.55 -6.81 21.41
C VAL A 154 -43.96 -7.85 20.50
N SER A 155 -44.80 -8.62 19.78
CA SER A 155 -44.34 -9.63 18.82
C SER A 155 -43.50 -9.03 17.70
N LEU A 156 -43.96 -7.93 17.08
CA LEU A 156 -43.20 -7.19 16.06
C LEU A 156 -41.86 -6.66 16.60
N THR A 157 -41.85 -6.12 17.82
CA THR A 157 -40.64 -5.62 18.45
C THR A 157 -39.62 -6.73 18.68
N ASN A 158 -40.10 -7.90 19.15
CA ASN A 158 -39.25 -9.06 19.39
C ASN A 158 -38.60 -9.57 18.06
N ILE A 159 -39.40 -9.69 16.99
CA ILE A 159 -38.93 -10.13 15.68
C ILE A 159 -37.89 -9.14 15.13
N ASN A 160 -38.19 -7.83 15.19
CA ASN A 160 -37.27 -6.78 14.74
C ASN A 160 -35.95 -6.79 15.54
N THR A 161 -36.04 -7.03 16.85
CA THR A 161 -34.83 -7.15 17.70
C THR A 161 -34.03 -8.39 17.34
N GLN A 162 -34.69 -9.54 17.12
CA GLN A 162 -34.04 -10.77 16.69
C GLN A 162 -33.37 -10.60 15.34
N ASN A 163 -34.06 -10.02 14.34
CA ASN A 163 -33.49 -9.75 13.02
C ASN A 163 -32.29 -8.81 13.11
N ARG A 164 -32.37 -7.75 13.93
CA ARG A 164 -31.26 -6.83 14.17
C ARG A 164 -30.05 -7.54 14.78
N ASN A 165 -30.28 -8.42 15.75
CA ASN A 165 -29.21 -9.21 16.36
C ASN A 165 -28.53 -10.15 15.36
N VAL A 166 -29.29 -10.76 14.46
CA VAL A 166 -28.73 -11.58 13.38
C VAL A 166 -27.93 -10.72 12.40
N LEU A 167 -28.52 -9.64 11.90
CA LEU A 167 -27.90 -8.76 10.91
C LEU A 167 -26.71 -7.95 11.47
N SER A 168 -26.65 -7.74 12.79
CA SER A 168 -25.49 -7.06 13.41
C SER A 168 -24.17 -7.84 13.23
N GLN A 169 -24.25 -9.13 12.95
CA GLN A 169 -23.09 -9.99 12.69
C GLN A 169 -22.58 -9.85 11.23
N GLU A 170 -23.35 -9.24 10.33
CA GLU A 170 -22.99 -9.09 8.92
C GLU A 170 -21.77 -8.15 8.75
N ALA A 171 -21.76 -6.99 9.38
CA ALA A 171 -20.70 -5.99 9.23
C ALA A 171 -19.30 -6.50 9.65
N PRO A 172 -19.12 -7.20 10.80
CA PRO A 172 -17.84 -7.82 11.15
C PRO A 172 -17.40 -8.88 10.13
N LEU A 173 -18.32 -9.70 9.62
CA LEU A 173 -18.00 -10.73 8.61
C LEU A 173 -17.63 -10.11 7.27
N GLN A 174 -18.29 -9.02 6.84
CA GLN A 174 -17.89 -8.27 5.65
C GLN A 174 -16.47 -7.71 5.79
N LYS A 175 -16.09 -7.20 6.97
CA LYS A 175 -14.72 -6.75 7.23
C LYS A 175 -13.71 -7.89 7.20
N ASN A 176 -14.10 -9.06 7.70
CA ASN A 176 -13.26 -10.25 7.59
C ASN A 176 -13.07 -10.68 6.13
N ALA A 177 -14.15 -10.73 5.31
CA ALA A 177 -14.04 -11.00 3.88
C ALA A 177 -13.14 -10.00 3.15
N GLN A 178 -13.21 -8.70 3.50
CA GLN A 178 -12.32 -7.68 2.96
C GLN A 178 -10.86 -7.90 3.36
N ALA A 179 -10.58 -8.30 4.60
CA ALA A 179 -9.23 -8.59 5.07
C ALA A 179 -8.63 -9.80 4.33
N VAL A 180 -9.42 -10.86 4.13
CA VAL A 180 -8.98 -12.03 3.34
C VAL A 180 -8.77 -11.65 1.87
N GLN A 181 -9.63 -10.78 1.29
CA GLN A 181 -9.44 -10.28 -0.07
C GLN A 181 -8.11 -9.53 -0.22
N GLU A 182 -7.74 -8.71 0.77
CA GLU A 182 -6.46 -8.00 0.75
C GLU A 182 -5.27 -8.97 0.80
N GLN A 183 -5.36 -10.04 1.60
CA GLN A 183 -4.36 -11.11 1.60
C GLN A 183 -4.26 -11.84 0.25
N ILE A 184 -5.39 -12.02 -0.46
CA ILE A 184 -5.41 -12.57 -1.83
C ILE A 184 -4.68 -11.62 -2.79
N ASN A 185 -4.94 -10.32 -2.71
CA ASN A 185 -4.30 -9.31 -3.55
C ASN A 185 -2.77 -9.29 -3.32
N GLN A 186 -2.32 -9.44 -2.06
CA GLN A 186 -0.90 -9.54 -1.70
C GLN A 186 -0.21 -10.78 -2.27
N GLY A 187 -0.96 -11.75 -2.77
CA GLY A 187 -0.42 -12.87 -3.54
C GLY A 187 0.04 -12.48 -4.95
N GLU A 188 -0.38 -11.34 -5.47
CA GLU A 188 0.12 -10.78 -6.72
C GLU A 188 1.44 -10.06 -6.50
N ILE A 189 2.43 -10.36 -7.32
CA ILE A 189 3.73 -9.70 -7.28
C ILE A 189 3.72 -8.57 -8.29
N ILE A 190 3.64 -7.35 -7.77
CA ILE A 190 3.59 -6.11 -8.57
C ILE A 190 4.91 -5.37 -8.43
N ASN A 191 5.48 -4.97 -9.56
CA ASN A 191 6.72 -4.22 -9.59
C ASN A 191 6.53 -2.78 -9.10
N PRO A 192 7.24 -2.32 -8.04
CA PRO A 192 6.96 -1.03 -7.39
C PRO A 192 7.58 0.18 -8.09
N ILE A 193 8.59 -0.02 -8.95
CA ILE A 193 9.31 1.08 -9.66
C ILE A 193 9.69 0.67 -11.08
N ALA A 194 9.72 1.61 -12.01
CA ALA A 194 10.31 1.37 -13.31
C ALA A 194 11.84 1.21 -13.19
N GLY A 195 12.41 0.16 -13.82
CA GLY A 195 13.84 -0.08 -13.75
C GLY A 195 14.28 -1.41 -14.33
N THR A 196 15.56 -1.75 -14.15
CA THR A 196 16.16 -3.00 -14.59
C THR A 196 16.35 -3.94 -13.42
N VAL A 197 16.00 -5.20 -13.59
CA VAL A 197 16.24 -6.26 -12.60
C VAL A 197 17.75 -6.51 -12.51
N LEU A 198 18.29 -6.33 -11.30
CA LEU A 198 19.72 -6.51 -11.02
C LEU A 198 20.04 -7.93 -10.58
N VAL A 199 19.19 -8.52 -9.74
CA VAL A 199 19.35 -9.87 -9.20
C VAL A 199 17.98 -10.52 -9.07
N ASN A 200 17.91 -11.77 -9.43
CA ASN A 200 16.74 -12.62 -9.23
C ASN A 200 17.03 -13.68 -8.14
N TYR A 201 16.23 -13.71 -7.07
CA TYR A 201 16.42 -14.61 -5.93
C TYR A 201 15.43 -15.79 -5.90
N ALA A 202 14.43 -15.81 -6.79
CA ALA A 202 13.36 -16.79 -6.75
C ALA A 202 13.11 -17.42 -8.12
N LEU A 203 12.64 -18.65 -8.11
CA LEU A 203 12.24 -19.39 -9.32
C LEU A 203 10.77 -19.81 -9.23
N LYS A 204 10.12 -19.88 -10.39
CA LYS A 204 8.76 -20.44 -10.49
C LYS A 204 8.74 -21.86 -9.91
N GLY A 205 7.74 -22.14 -9.09
CA GLY A 205 7.57 -23.43 -8.41
C GLY A 205 8.12 -23.46 -6.99
N GLU A 206 8.96 -22.52 -6.59
CA GLU A 206 9.49 -22.45 -5.22
C GLU A 206 8.41 -22.04 -4.21
N MET A 207 8.60 -22.50 -2.97
CA MET A 207 7.86 -22.00 -1.81
C MET A 207 8.44 -20.67 -1.35
N GLN A 208 7.57 -19.68 -1.23
CA GLN A 208 7.90 -18.36 -0.71
C GLN A 208 7.26 -18.19 0.67
N THR A 209 7.94 -17.44 1.53
CA THR A 209 7.43 -17.03 2.84
C THR A 209 7.32 -15.52 2.89
N PHE A 210 6.45 -14.99 3.73
CA PHE A 210 6.33 -13.55 3.93
C PHE A 210 7.69 -12.90 4.21
N GLY A 211 8.01 -11.82 3.49
CA GLY A 211 9.26 -11.07 3.61
C GLY A 211 10.46 -11.66 2.86
N LYS A 212 10.38 -12.86 2.28
CA LYS A 212 11.49 -13.45 1.51
C LYS A 212 11.73 -12.64 0.23
N PRO A 213 12.99 -12.20 -0.04
CA PRO A 213 13.34 -11.50 -1.27
C PRO A 213 13.01 -12.31 -2.52
N LEU A 214 12.41 -11.68 -3.51
CA LEU A 214 12.10 -12.26 -4.82
C LEU A 214 13.08 -11.76 -5.89
N TYR A 215 13.28 -10.46 -5.97
CA TYR A 215 14.25 -9.84 -6.88
C TYR A 215 14.67 -8.46 -6.39
N LYS A 216 15.75 -7.96 -6.98
CA LYS A 216 16.28 -6.62 -6.77
C LYS A 216 16.17 -5.83 -8.07
N ILE A 217 15.62 -4.62 -8.01
CA ILE A 217 15.43 -3.73 -9.16
C ILE A 217 16.00 -2.35 -8.85
N ALA A 218 16.53 -1.68 -9.86
CA ALA A 218 16.96 -0.29 -9.76
C ALA A 218 16.67 0.47 -11.05
N ASN A 219 16.42 1.78 -10.93
CA ASN A 219 16.40 2.65 -12.09
C ASN A 219 17.84 2.87 -12.58
N THR A 220 18.16 2.30 -13.74
CA THR A 220 19.49 2.39 -14.36
C THR A 220 19.61 3.52 -15.39
N ASP A 221 18.51 4.23 -15.71
CA ASP A 221 18.53 5.37 -16.65
C ASP A 221 19.20 6.60 -16.06
N VAL A 222 19.17 6.69 -14.72
CA VAL A 222 19.83 7.75 -13.97
C VAL A 222 20.65 7.11 -12.86
N LEU A 223 21.98 7.23 -12.95
CA LEU A 223 22.88 6.73 -11.93
C LEU A 223 23.39 7.89 -11.05
N THR A 224 23.81 7.55 -9.85
CA THR A 224 24.45 8.47 -8.91
C THR A 224 25.93 8.09 -8.76
N LEU A 225 26.82 8.99 -9.13
CA LEU A 225 28.24 8.85 -8.81
C LEU A 225 28.45 9.31 -7.36
N LYS A 226 28.77 8.38 -6.45
CA LYS A 226 29.24 8.69 -5.10
C LYS A 226 30.74 8.90 -5.16
N ALA A 227 31.18 10.17 -5.17
CA ALA A 227 32.58 10.56 -5.24
C ALA A 227 33.03 11.24 -3.95
N TYR A 228 34.32 11.34 -3.74
CA TYR A 228 34.91 11.86 -2.53
C TYR A 228 35.83 13.05 -2.85
N ILE A 229 35.72 14.11 -2.04
CA ILE A 229 36.49 15.34 -2.13
C ILE A 229 37.21 15.61 -0.82
N THR A 230 38.29 16.38 -0.88
CA THR A 230 38.99 16.88 0.30
C THR A 230 38.30 18.11 0.91
N GLY A 231 38.63 18.48 2.14
CA GLY A 231 38.12 19.70 2.79
C GLY A 231 38.40 20.99 2.00
N ASP A 232 39.57 21.09 1.37
CA ASP A 232 39.95 22.27 0.56
C ASP A 232 39.08 22.40 -0.70
N GLN A 233 38.64 21.28 -1.27
CA GLN A 233 37.80 21.28 -2.46
C GLN A 233 36.32 21.61 -2.14
N LEU A 234 35.91 21.47 -0.88
CA LEU A 234 34.53 21.74 -0.43
C LEU A 234 34.12 23.21 -0.71
N THR A 235 35.08 24.13 -0.63
CA THR A 235 34.85 25.56 -0.92
C THR A 235 34.60 25.86 -2.39
N GLN A 236 34.95 24.94 -3.30
CA GLN A 236 34.90 25.12 -4.75
C GLN A 236 33.61 24.58 -5.38
N ILE A 237 32.78 23.91 -4.60
CA ILE A 237 31.55 23.24 -5.08
C ILE A 237 30.31 23.81 -4.41
N LYS A 238 29.17 23.68 -5.09
CA LYS A 238 27.86 24.06 -4.59
C LYS A 238 26.83 23.01 -5.00
N LEU A 239 25.79 22.89 -4.18
CA LEU A 239 24.63 22.10 -4.52
C LEU A 239 23.99 22.63 -5.82
N GLY A 240 23.55 21.75 -6.72
CA GLY A 240 23.01 22.11 -8.03
C GLY A 240 24.08 22.42 -9.10
N GLN A 241 25.36 22.38 -8.74
CA GLN A 241 26.45 22.67 -9.69
C GLN A 241 26.55 21.58 -10.76
N GLN A 242 26.67 22.01 -12.04
CA GLN A 242 26.96 21.11 -13.16
C GLN A 242 28.45 20.80 -13.20
N VAL A 243 28.77 19.53 -13.30
CA VAL A 243 30.14 19.00 -13.36
C VAL A 243 30.29 18.04 -14.52
N THR A 244 31.55 17.90 -15.01
CA THR A 244 31.88 16.90 -16.03
C THR A 244 32.38 15.64 -15.34
N ILE A 245 31.81 14.51 -15.73
CA ILE A 245 32.20 13.18 -15.26
C ILE A 245 32.93 12.48 -16.39
N ARG A 246 34.03 11.83 -16.05
CA ARG A 246 34.80 10.99 -16.96
C ARG A 246 34.80 9.56 -16.45
N THR A 247 34.66 8.61 -17.36
CA THR A 247 34.80 7.18 -17.08
C THR A 247 35.71 6.57 -18.13
N ASP A 248 36.46 5.55 -17.74
CA ASP A 248 37.38 4.88 -18.63
C ASP A 248 36.61 4.17 -19.76
N ALA A 249 37.02 4.41 -21.00
CA ALA A 249 36.49 3.76 -22.20
C ALA A 249 37.50 2.78 -22.86
N GLY A 250 38.60 2.48 -22.16
CA GLY A 250 39.66 1.61 -22.61
C GLY A 250 40.68 2.33 -23.50
N LYS A 251 41.89 1.76 -23.60
CA LYS A 251 43.01 2.28 -24.41
C LYS A 251 43.37 3.74 -24.12
N GLY A 252 43.21 4.21 -22.85
CA GLY A 252 43.51 5.59 -22.45
C GLY A 252 42.48 6.61 -22.94
N LYS A 253 41.33 6.17 -23.45
CA LYS A 253 40.21 7.06 -23.83
C LYS A 253 39.19 7.17 -22.70
N TYR A 254 38.59 8.35 -22.60
CA TYR A 254 37.51 8.63 -21.64
C TYR A 254 36.20 8.90 -22.36
N ARG A 255 35.07 8.41 -21.77
CA ARG A 255 33.74 8.93 -22.06
C ARG A 255 33.40 10.02 -21.06
N THR A 256 32.75 11.06 -21.54
CA THR A 256 32.37 12.20 -20.71
C THR A 256 30.86 12.32 -20.61
N TYR A 257 30.37 12.60 -19.40
CA TYR A 257 28.98 12.83 -19.08
C TYR A 257 28.81 14.14 -18.34
N GLN A 258 27.67 14.77 -18.48
CA GLN A 258 27.30 15.90 -17.64
C GLN A 258 26.50 15.39 -16.44
N GLY A 259 26.83 15.86 -15.26
CA GLY A 259 26.15 15.52 -14.03
C GLY A 259 25.90 16.72 -13.14
N GLU A 260 24.98 16.60 -12.23
CA GLU A 260 24.61 17.62 -11.27
C GLU A 260 24.89 17.15 -9.84
N ILE A 261 25.55 18.00 -9.04
CA ILE A 261 25.79 17.73 -7.62
C ILE A 261 24.46 17.86 -6.86
N THR A 262 23.91 16.74 -6.43
CA THR A 262 22.62 16.68 -5.72
C THR A 262 22.75 16.56 -4.22
N HIS A 263 23.93 16.21 -3.70
CA HIS A 263 24.18 16.10 -2.28
C HIS A 263 25.65 16.33 -1.96
N ILE A 264 25.92 17.01 -0.86
CA ILE A 264 27.25 17.18 -0.26
C ILE A 264 27.11 16.73 1.19
N SER A 265 27.92 15.76 1.62
CA SER A 265 27.85 15.24 2.99
C SER A 265 28.26 16.29 4.02
N ASN A 266 27.48 16.48 5.05
CA ASN A 266 27.80 17.33 6.20
C ASN A 266 28.77 16.64 7.19
N LYS A 267 29.07 15.35 6.99
CA LYS A 267 29.95 14.56 7.84
C LYS A 267 31.13 14.06 7.03
N ALA A 268 32.33 14.26 7.58
CA ALA A 268 33.53 13.68 7.01
C ALA A 268 33.53 12.16 7.18
N GLU A 269 33.95 11.47 6.12
CA GLU A 269 34.17 10.02 6.10
C GLU A 269 35.69 9.76 5.97
N PHE A 270 36.14 8.59 6.44
CA PHE A 270 37.47 8.13 6.08
C PHE A 270 37.42 7.54 4.67
N THR A 271 38.45 7.78 3.86
CA THR A 271 38.54 7.20 2.52
C THR A 271 38.30 5.70 2.54
N PRO A 272 37.41 5.16 1.69
CA PRO A 272 37.21 3.71 1.57
C PRO A 272 38.55 3.05 1.21
N LYS A 273 38.95 2.00 1.92
CA LYS A 273 40.24 1.33 1.81
C LYS A 273 40.45 0.69 0.45
N THR A 274 41.31 1.28 -0.36
CA THR A 274 42.24 0.54 -1.21
C THR A 274 43.64 0.78 -0.62
N ILE A 275 44.49 -0.24 -0.58
CA ILE A 275 45.82 -0.32 0.05
C ILE A 275 46.53 1.05 0.09
N GLN A 276 46.72 1.63 1.30
CA GLN A 276 47.20 2.99 1.45
C GLN A 276 48.49 3.05 2.24
N THR A 277 49.37 3.94 1.79
CA THR A 277 50.59 4.33 2.52
C THR A 277 50.25 5.05 3.84
N LYS A 278 51.17 5.10 4.77
CA LYS A 278 51.01 5.69 6.11
C LYS A 278 50.54 7.16 6.10
N SER A 279 50.87 7.91 5.06
CA SER A 279 50.53 9.34 4.88
C SER A 279 49.09 9.59 4.38
N GLU A 280 48.47 8.60 3.73
CA GLU A 280 47.11 8.75 3.16
C GLU A 280 45.99 8.39 4.14
N ARG A 281 46.31 7.81 5.31
CA ARG A 281 45.32 7.41 6.33
C ARG A 281 44.69 8.58 7.10
N ALA A 282 45.24 9.77 6.97
CA ALA A 282 44.85 10.93 7.78
C ALA A 282 43.91 11.95 7.08
N ASN A 283 43.57 11.73 5.80
CA ASN A 283 42.77 12.70 5.08
C ASN A 283 41.27 12.40 5.22
N LEU A 284 40.60 13.27 5.98
CA LEU A 284 39.14 13.35 6.01
C LEU A 284 38.62 13.78 4.63
N VAL A 285 37.66 13.03 4.11
CA VAL A 285 37.01 13.33 2.84
C VAL A 285 35.51 13.53 3.04
N TYR A 286 34.89 14.25 2.14
CA TYR A 286 33.46 14.48 2.13
C TYR A 286 32.86 13.77 0.91
N ALA A 287 31.82 12.97 1.14
CA ALA A 287 31.09 12.34 0.05
C ALA A 287 30.22 13.35 -0.68
N ILE A 288 30.29 13.36 -2.00
CA ILE A 288 29.36 14.07 -2.88
C ILE A 288 28.59 13.07 -3.71
N LYS A 289 27.31 13.37 -4.01
CA LYS A 289 26.50 12.59 -4.93
C LYS A 289 26.23 13.43 -6.18
N VAL A 290 26.57 12.88 -7.33
CA VAL A 290 26.37 13.51 -8.64
C VAL A 290 25.42 12.66 -9.45
N LYS A 291 24.24 13.20 -9.80
CA LYS A 291 23.27 12.53 -10.69
C LYS A 291 23.72 12.63 -12.15
N VAL A 292 23.63 11.53 -12.86
CA VAL A 292 24.10 11.38 -14.25
C VAL A 292 23.06 10.62 -15.04
N LYS A 293 22.67 11.17 -16.19
CA LYS A 293 21.85 10.41 -17.15
C LYS A 293 22.70 9.34 -17.83
N ASN A 294 22.26 8.10 -17.79
CA ASN A 294 22.94 6.97 -18.40
C ASN A 294 22.51 6.79 -19.85
N ASP A 295 23.46 6.47 -20.71
CA ASP A 295 23.25 6.10 -22.11
C ASP A 295 23.23 4.56 -22.32
N GLY A 296 23.18 3.79 -21.21
CA GLY A 296 23.26 2.33 -21.20
C GLY A 296 24.70 1.78 -21.03
N TYR A 297 25.72 2.63 -21.14
CA TYR A 297 27.11 2.23 -20.95
C TYR A 297 27.51 2.16 -19.47
N LEU A 298 27.08 3.13 -18.67
CA LEU A 298 27.40 3.18 -17.25
C LEU A 298 26.77 2.01 -16.51
N LYS A 299 27.55 1.37 -15.63
CA LYS A 299 27.11 0.25 -14.79
C LYS A 299 27.31 0.59 -13.31
N ILE A 300 26.47 0.04 -12.47
CA ILE A 300 26.61 0.12 -11.00
C ILE A 300 27.97 -0.49 -10.62
N GLY A 301 28.71 0.18 -9.72
CA GLY A 301 30.06 -0.20 -9.32
C GLY A 301 31.18 0.31 -10.24
N MET A 302 30.86 0.83 -11.43
CA MET A 302 31.85 1.39 -12.35
C MET A 302 32.53 2.61 -11.73
N TYR A 303 33.83 2.76 -11.95
CA TYR A 303 34.62 3.90 -11.52
C TYR A 303 34.34 5.15 -12.36
N GLY A 304 34.28 6.31 -11.72
CA GLY A 304 34.10 7.59 -12.36
C GLY A 304 34.91 8.69 -11.69
N GLU A 305 35.34 9.65 -12.49
CA GLU A 305 36.10 10.83 -12.09
C GLU A 305 35.25 12.09 -12.32
N VAL A 306 35.30 13.03 -11.39
CA VAL A 306 34.61 14.31 -11.50
C VAL A 306 35.63 15.43 -11.75
N VAL A 307 35.33 16.28 -12.74
CA VAL A 307 36.11 17.48 -13.04
C VAL A 307 35.22 18.71 -12.86
N PHE A 308 35.62 19.64 -11.99
CA PHE A 308 34.92 20.88 -11.76
C PHE A 308 35.21 21.86 -12.90
N LYS A 309 34.20 22.55 -13.42
CA LYS A 309 34.28 23.43 -14.62
C LYS A 309 35.39 24.49 -14.64
N SER A 310 36.03 24.78 -13.50
CA SER A 310 37.08 25.82 -13.44
C SER A 310 38.41 25.45 -14.16
N LYS A 311 38.64 24.16 -14.39
CA LYS A 311 39.94 23.68 -14.97
C LYS A 311 39.92 23.45 -16.49
N LEU A 312 38.75 23.41 -17.14
CA LEU A 312 38.64 23.19 -18.59
C LEU A 312 39.02 24.42 -19.44
N LYS A 313 39.35 25.58 -18.83
CA LYS A 313 39.72 26.80 -19.55
C LYS A 313 41.21 26.90 -19.91
N ASN A 314 42.07 25.99 -19.47
CA ASN A 314 43.53 26.09 -19.66
C ASN A 314 44.12 25.09 -20.68
N GLU A 315 43.29 24.41 -21.47
CA GLU A 315 43.74 23.61 -22.58
C GLU A 315 43.21 24.16 -23.92
N LYS A 316 43.82 25.30 -24.37
CA LYS A 316 43.79 25.74 -25.76
C LYS A 316 45.22 26.08 -26.17
#